data_4060bb505078f429c479d0fb47018bc9
#
_entry.id   4060bb505078f429c479d0fb47018bc9
#
_cell.length_a   1.000
_cell.length_b   1.000
_cell.length_c   1.000
_cell.angle_alpha   90.00
_cell.angle_beta   90.00
_cell.angle_gamma   90.00
#
_symmetry.space_group_name_H-M   'P 1'
#
loop_
_entity.id
_entity.type
_entity.pdbx_description
1 polymer ?
#
loop_
_entity_poly.entity_id
_entity_poly.type
_entity_poly.pdbx_seq_one_letter_code
_entity_poly.pdbx_strand_id
1 'polypeptide(L)'
;LRSSSAASDVYKRQVLIIDEFADLIMTAGKEVETPIARLAQLARAVGIHLIIATQRPSVNVITGIIKANFPARIAFRVTSKIDSRTILDSGGADQLIGRGDMLFTQGNELIRIQCAFVDTPEIQKITEFIGSQKAYASAYELPEYIGEEGGSSVDNNIEDRDVLFKDAAEVIVIAQQGSASLLQRKMKLGYNRAGRIIDQLEAAGIVGPFEGSRARDVLISDLASLNAFLESEKNI
;
A
#
# COMPACT_ATOMS: atom_id res chain seq x y z
N LEU A 1 8.82 -1.63 -36.33
CA LEU A 1 7.59 -1.75 -35.52
C LEU A 1 7.26 -3.18 -35.04
N ARG A 2 8.27 -3.98 -34.70
CA ARG A 2 8.04 -5.35 -34.15
C ARG A 2 8.52 -5.54 -32.70
N SER A 3 8.85 -4.48 -31.96
CA SER A 3 9.35 -4.60 -30.58
C SER A 3 8.31 -4.40 -29.48
N SER A 4 7.07 -4.06 -29.80
CA SER A 4 6.09 -3.76 -28.74
C SER A 4 5.24 -4.96 -28.28
N SER A 5 5.18 -6.07 -29.06
CA SER A 5 4.31 -7.20 -28.69
C SER A 5 4.93 -8.11 -27.60
N ALA A 6 6.22 -8.33 -27.61
CA ALA A 6 6.88 -9.20 -26.64
C ALA A 6 6.93 -8.57 -25.23
N ALA A 7 7.17 -7.25 -25.14
CA ALA A 7 7.12 -6.53 -23.87
C ALA A 7 5.70 -6.50 -23.28
N SER A 8 4.69 -6.31 -24.15
CA SER A 8 3.28 -6.32 -23.73
C SER A 8 2.82 -7.70 -23.22
N ASP A 9 3.34 -8.80 -23.75
CA ASP A 9 2.97 -10.15 -23.32
C ASP A 9 3.59 -10.55 -21.97
N VAL A 10 4.74 -9.99 -21.61
CA VAL A 10 5.34 -10.19 -20.27
C VAL A 10 4.52 -9.47 -19.18
N TYR A 11 4.05 -8.25 -19.45
CA TYR A 11 3.23 -7.49 -18.50
C TYR A 11 1.80 -8.02 -18.35
N LYS A 12 1.30 -8.79 -19.27
CA LYS A 12 -0.07 -9.37 -19.26
C LYS A 12 -0.26 -10.54 -18.28
N ARG A 13 0.71 -10.84 -17.42
CA ARG A 13 0.67 -11.97 -16.49
C ARG A 13 1.03 -11.57 -15.07
N GLN A 14 0.77 -10.34 -14.69
CA GLN A 14 1.00 -9.91 -13.32
C GLN A 14 -0.16 -10.32 -12.42
N VAL A 15 0.16 -10.74 -11.20
CA VAL A 15 -0.81 -11.01 -10.15
C VAL A 15 -0.40 -10.18 -8.93
N LEU A 16 -1.30 -9.30 -8.50
CA LEU A 16 -1.15 -8.57 -7.25
C LEU A 16 -2.02 -9.25 -6.19
N ILE A 17 -1.40 -9.65 -5.10
CA ILE A 17 -2.06 -10.33 -3.99
C ILE A 17 -1.94 -9.45 -2.75
N ILE A 18 -3.08 -9.17 -2.11
CA ILE A 18 -3.18 -8.53 -0.79
C ILE A 18 -3.80 -9.57 0.13
N ASP A 19 -3.02 -10.12 1.06
CA ASP A 19 -3.43 -11.24 1.91
C ASP A 19 -4.30 -10.82 3.11
N GLU A 20 -4.12 -9.61 3.63
CA GLU A 20 -5.00 -9.03 4.66
C GLU A 20 -5.32 -7.56 4.35
N PHE A 21 -6.42 -7.36 3.65
CA PHE A 21 -6.84 -6.03 3.23
C PHE A 21 -7.32 -5.16 4.40
N ALA A 22 -7.85 -5.77 5.45
CA ALA A 22 -8.27 -5.02 6.63
C ALA A 22 -7.09 -4.29 7.30
N ASP A 23 -5.92 -4.91 7.37
CA ASP A 23 -4.75 -4.28 7.97
C ASP A 23 -4.26 -3.10 7.11
N LEU A 24 -4.37 -3.21 5.79
CA LEU A 24 -4.05 -2.10 4.88
C LEU A 24 -5.01 -0.92 5.09
N ILE A 25 -6.33 -1.17 5.14
CA ILE A 25 -7.34 -0.14 5.40
C ILE A 25 -7.20 0.47 6.80
N MET A 26 -6.87 -0.33 7.81
CA MET A 26 -6.69 0.16 9.18
C MET A 26 -5.43 1.02 9.34
N THR A 27 -4.39 0.76 8.55
CA THR A 27 -3.11 1.46 8.62
C THR A 27 -3.11 2.74 7.78
N ALA A 28 -3.59 2.66 6.54
CA ALA A 28 -3.56 3.75 5.56
C ALA A 28 -4.92 4.44 5.36
N GLY A 29 -5.96 3.98 6.07
CA GLY A 29 -7.29 4.57 6.00
C GLY A 29 -7.98 4.39 4.65
N LYS A 30 -9.01 5.21 4.42
CA LYS A 30 -9.79 5.18 3.17
C LYS A 30 -9.04 5.71 1.95
N GLU A 31 -7.88 6.33 2.14
CA GLU A 31 -7.04 6.83 1.05
C GLU A 31 -6.57 5.71 0.10
N VAL A 32 -6.48 4.48 0.59
CA VAL A 32 -6.10 3.30 -0.22
C VAL A 32 -7.27 2.75 -1.03
N GLU A 33 -8.51 2.97 -0.62
CA GLU A 33 -9.69 2.41 -1.26
C GLU A 33 -9.85 2.88 -2.71
N THR A 34 -9.69 4.18 -2.94
CA THR A 34 -9.83 4.78 -4.28
C THR A 34 -8.73 4.30 -5.25
N PRO A 35 -7.44 4.31 -4.91
CA PRO A 35 -6.39 3.73 -5.75
C PRO A 35 -6.61 2.25 -6.10
N ILE A 36 -7.05 1.44 -5.14
CA ILE A 36 -7.33 0.01 -5.39
C ILE A 36 -8.53 -0.18 -6.32
N ALA A 37 -9.61 0.59 -6.11
CA ALA A 37 -10.77 0.56 -7.01
C ALA A 37 -10.37 0.99 -8.43
N ARG A 38 -9.59 2.06 -8.57
CA ARG A 38 -9.05 2.52 -9.86
C ARG A 38 -8.15 1.47 -10.51
N LEU A 39 -7.26 0.85 -9.73
CA LEU A 39 -6.42 -0.24 -10.21
C LEU A 39 -7.27 -1.40 -10.72
N ALA A 40 -8.30 -1.83 -9.98
CA ALA A 40 -9.19 -2.90 -10.39
C ALA A 40 -9.92 -2.60 -11.72
N GLN A 41 -10.32 -1.35 -11.94
CA GLN A 41 -10.94 -0.91 -13.19
C GLN A 41 -9.98 -0.98 -14.39
N LEU A 42 -8.71 -0.60 -14.18
CA LEU A 42 -7.69 -0.55 -15.22
C LEU A 42 -6.96 -1.89 -15.40
N ALA A 43 -6.89 -2.72 -14.38
CA ALA A 43 -6.14 -3.97 -14.33
C ALA A 43 -6.47 -4.90 -15.51
N ARG A 44 -7.76 -4.98 -15.88
CA ARG A 44 -8.22 -5.78 -17.01
C ARG A 44 -7.57 -5.36 -18.34
N ALA A 45 -7.44 -4.05 -18.56
CA ALA A 45 -6.87 -3.53 -19.81
C ALA A 45 -5.37 -3.78 -19.91
N VAL A 46 -4.66 -3.77 -18.78
CA VAL A 46 -3.21 -3.96 -18.71
C VAL A 46 -2.81 -5.40 -18.38
N GLY A 47 -3.77 -6.30 -18.10
CA GLY A 47 -3.53 -7.71 -17.83
C GLY A 47 -3.00 -8.00 -16.44
N ILE A 48 -3.37 -7.20 -15.45
CA ILE A 48 -3.07 -7.44 -14.03
C ILE A 48 -4.27 -8.16 -13.40
N HIS A 49 -4.00 -9.24 -12.68
CA HIS A 49 -4.98 -9.97 -11.85
C HIS A 49 -4.84 -9.50 -10.41
N LEU A 50 -5.96 -9.19 -9.78
CA LEU A 50 -6.03 -8.72 -8.40
C LEU A 50 -6.70 -9.78 -7.53
N ILE A 51 -6.02 -10.17 -6.45
CA ILE A 51 -6.56 -11.05 -5.41
C ILE A 51 -6.49 -10.28 -4.10
N ILE A 52 -7.65 -9.98 -3.54
CA ILE A 52 -7.75 -9.28 -2.24
C ILE A 52 -8.41 -10.24 -1.25
N ALA A 53 -7.70 -10.53 -0.17
CA ALA A 53 -8.20 -11.38 0.90
C ALA A 53 -8.27 -10.62 2.22
N THR A 54 -9.12 -11.08 3.12
CA THR A 54 -9.19 -10.59 4.49
C THR A 54 -9.78 -11.65 5.41
N GLN A 55 -9.28 -11.70 6.63
CA GLN A 55 -9.84 -12.51 7.72
C GLN A 55 -10.85 -11.72 8.57
N ARG A 56 -11.04 -10.41 8.25
CA ARG A 56 -11.94 -9.48 8.97
C ARG A 56 -13.01 -8.90 8.02
N PRO A 57 -14.01 -9.70 7.62
CA PRO A 57 -15.02 -9.30 6.64
C PRO A 57 -16.03 -8.32 7.26
N SER A 58 -15.63 -7.09 7.47
CA SER A 58 -16.53 -6.03 7.95
C SER A 58 -16.97 -5.09 6.84
N VAL A 59 -18.07 -4.40 7.01
CA VAL A 59 -18.59 -3.41 6.06
C VAL A 59 -17.63 -2.21 5.85
N ASN A 60 -16.75 -1.95 6.83
CA ASN A 60 -15.74 -0.91 6.74
C ASN A 60 -14.53 -1.33 5.88
N VAL A 61 -14.33 -2.63 5.67
CA VAL A 61 -13.27 -3.22 4.86
C VAL A 61 -13.79 -3.58 3.46
N ILE A 62 -14.91 -4.30 3.42
CA ILE A 62 -15.56 -4.73 2.17
C ILE A 62 -16.69 -3.74 1.85
N THR A 63 -16.30 -2.57 1.39
CA THR A 63 -17.22 -1.47 1.08
C THR A 63 -17.98 -1.70 -0.23
N GLY A 64 -18.98 -0.85 -0.50
CA GLY A 64 -19.69 -0.87 -1.78
C GLY A 64 -18.76 -0.59 -2.98
N ILE A 65 -17.75 0.27 -2.80
CA ILE A 65 -16.75 0.58 -3.85
C ILE A 65 -15.93 -0.67 -4.19
N ILE A 66 -15.46 -1.39 -3.19
CA ILE A 66 -14.70 -2.63 -3.36
C ILE A 66 -15.58 -3.68 -4.05
N LYS A 67 -16.81 -3.90 -3.57
CA LYS A 67 -17.73 -4.87 -4.17
C LYS A 67 -18.05 -4.59 -5.64
N ALA A 68 -18.22 -3.33 -6.00
CA ALA A 68 -18.52 -2.91 -7.37
C ALA A 68 -17.38 -3.23 -8.35
N ASN A 69 -16.13 -3.22 -7.87
CA ASN A 69 -14.95 -3.46 -8.69
C ASN A 69 -14.43 -4.91 -8.62
N PHE A 70 -14.92 -5.71 -7.67
CA PHE A 70 -14.58 -7.12 -7.48
C PHE A 70 -15.84 -7.98 -7.57
N PRO A 71 -16.34 -8.27 -8.78
CA PRO A 71 -17.55 -9.05 -8.98
C PRO A 71 -17.37 -10.55 -8.63
N ALA A 72 -16.18 -11.09 -8.85
CA ALA A 72 -15.86 -12.45 -8.44
C ALA A 72 -15.47 -12.48 -6.97
N ARG A 73 -16.22 -13.23 -6.16
CA ARG A 73 -16.02 -13.29 -4.71
C ARG A 73 -16.05 -14.72 -4.22
N ILE A 74 -15.19 -14.97 -3.25
CA ILE A 74 -15.05 -16.28 -2.59
C ILE A 74 -15.24 -16.08 -1.09
N ALA A 75 -16.01 -16.95 -0.45
CA ALA A 75 -16.07 -17.03 0.99
C ALA A 75 -15.82 -18.48 1.43
N PHE A 76 -14.82 -18.67 2.26
CA PHE A 76 -14.69 -19.86 3.09
C PHE A 76 -15.60 -19.76 4.29
N ARG A 77 -15.59 -20.78 5.16
CA ARG A 77 -16.43 -20.81 6.34
C ARG A 77 -16.20 -19.58 7.22
N VAL A 78 -17.27 -18.88 7.51
CA VAL A 78 -17.34 -17.80 8.52
C VAL A 78 -18.23 -18.23 9.68
N THR A 79 -18.11 -17.57 10.82
CA THR A 79 -18.91 -17.88 12.01
C THR A 79 -20.24 -17.13 12.05
N SER A 80 -20.33 -16.03 11.31
CA SER A 80 -21.50 -15.14 11.31
C SER A 80 -22.19 -15.11 9.94
N LYS A 81 -23.51 -15.19 9.95
CA LYS A 81 -24.32 -14.95 8.75
C LYS A 81 -24.18 -13.52 8.21
N ILE A 82 -23.84 -12.57 9.08
CA ILE A 82 -23.59 -11.18 8.69
C ILE A 82 -22.32 -11.12 7.84
N ASP A 83 -21.26 -11.83 8.23
CA ASP A 83 -20.01 -11.89 7.48
C ASP A 83 -20.22 -12.50 6.09
N SER A 84 -21.01 -13.57 6.00
CA SER A 84 -21.40 -14.15 4.71
C SER A 84 -22.06 -13.11 3.81
N ARG A 85 -23.01 -12.35 4.33
CA ARG A 85 -23.67 -11.27 3.57
C ARG A 85 -22.73 -10.13 3.23
N THR A 86 -21.80 -9.80 4.11
CA THR A 86 -20.81 -8.76 3.85
C THR A 86 -19.93 -9.13 2.66
N ILE A 87 -19.53 -10.39 2.52
CA ILE A 87 -18.70 -10.87 1.41
C ILE A 87 -19.52 -11.09 0.14
N LEU A 88 -20.59 -11.89 0.25
CA LEU A 88 -21.29 -12.48 -0.91
C LEU A 88 -22.60 -11.76 -1.27
N ASP A 89 -23.05 -10.79 -0.48
CA ASP A 89 -24.41 -10.23 -0.49
C ASP A 89 -25.49 -11.27 -0.18
N SER A 90 -25.11 -12.49 0.19
CA SER A 90 -25.96 -13.63 0.48
C SER A 90 -25.47 -14.39 1.72
N GLY A 91 -26.37 -15.08 2.39
CA GLY A 91 -26.00 -16.03 3.47
C GLY A 91 -25.47 -17.34 2.89
N GLY A 92 -24.96 -18.21 3.78
CA GLY A 92 -24.58 -19.58 3.44
C GLY A 92 -23.14 -19.93 3.78
N ALA A 93 -22.22 -18.96 3.83
CA ALA A 93 -20.84 -19.24 4.23
C ALA A 93 -20.70 -19.64 5.71
N ASP A 94 -21.66 -19.26 6.54
CA ASP A 94 -21.79 -19.69 7.93
C ASP A 94 -22.16 -21.17 8.08
N GLN A 95 -22.68 -21.81 7.02
CA GLN A 95 -23.10 -23.22 6.99
C GLN A 95 -22.04 -24.13 6.33
N LEU A 96 -20.92 -23.59 5.90
CA LEU A 96 -19.84 -24.37 5.30
C LEU A 96 -19.17 -25.26 6.35
N ILE A 97 -18.65 -26.39 5.90
CA ILE A 97 -18.01 -27.40 6.78
C ILE A 97 -16.60 -26.92 7.19
N GLY A 98 -15.95 -26.12 6.35
CA GLY A 98 -14.52 -25.78 6.47
C GLY A 98 -13.65 -26.73 5.64
N ARG A 99 -12.33 -26.70 5.85
CA ARG A 99 -11.36 -27.56 5.13
C ARG A 99 -11.44 -27.43 3.60
N GLY A 100 -11.51 -26.20 3.11
CA GLY A 100 -11.58 -25.92 1.68
C GLY A 100 -13.00 -25.88 1.10
N ASP A 101 -14.03 -26.12 1.90
CA ASP A 101 -15.41 -25.90 1.49
C ASP A 101 -15.68 -24.42 1.37
N MET A 102 -16.07 -23.94 0.19
CA MET A 102 -16.24 -22.52 -0.11
C MET A 102 -17.50 -22.24 -0.94
N LEU A 103 -17.94 -21.00 -0.88
CA LEU A 103 -18.90 -20.42 -1.81
C LEU A 103 -18.18 -19.47 -2.77
N PHE A 104 -18.52 -19.57 -4.03
CA PHE A 104 -18.04 -18.71 -5.09
C PHE A 104 -19.23 -18.03 -5.78
N THR A 105 -19.07 -16.74 -6.09
CA THR A 105 -20.02 -16.00 -6.95
C THR A 105 -19.27 -15.14 -7.94
N GLN A 106 -19.84 -14.99 -9.12
CA GLN A 106 -19.37 -14.05 -10.16
C GLN A 106 -20.56 -13.22 -10.68
N GLY A 107 -21.41 -12.75 -9.79
CA GLY A 107 -22.61 -12.00 -10.08
C GLY A 107 -23.85 -12.60 -9.42
N ASN A 108 -24.75 -13.24 -10.17
CA ASN A 108 -26.06 -13.66 -9.67
C ASN A 108 -26.12 -15.11 -9.13
N GLU A 109 -25.16 -15.94 -9.48
CA GLU A 109 -25.14 -17.34 -9.06
C GLU A 109 -24.18 -17.58 -7.92
N LEU A 110 -24.61 -18.36 -6.93
CA LEU A 110 -23.79 -18.81 -5.81
C LEU A 110 -23.49 -20.30 -5.98
N ILE A 111 -22.22 -20.62 -6.16
CA ILE A 111 -21.76 -21.98 -6.40
C ILE A 111 -20.98 -22.45 -5.18
N ARG A 112 -21.32 -23.64 -4.66
CA ARG A 112 -20.55 -24.29 -3.60
C ARG A 112 -19.49 -25.19 -4.21
N ILE A 113 -18.26 -25.02 -3.80
CA ILE A 113 -17.11 -25.75 -4.33
C ILE A 113 -16.32 -26.34 -3.16
N GLN A 114 -15.99 -27.64 -3.25
CA GLN A 114 -15.02 -28.24 -2.35
C GLN A 114 -13.65 -28.15 -2.95
N CYS A 115 -12.79 -27.30 -2.36
CA CYS A 115 -11.39 -27.23 -2.70
C CYS A 115 -10.55 -28.28 -1.97
N ALA A 116 -9.38 -28.56 -2.49
CA ALA A 116 -8.37 -29.30 -1.75
C ALA A 116 -7.99 -28.49 -0.49
N PHE A 117 -7.88 -29.19 0.62
CA PHE A 117 -7.38 -28.61 1.86
C PHE A 117 -5.86 -28.67 1.85
N VAL A 118 -5.22 -27.53 2.08
CA VAL A 118 -3.77 -27.41 2.20
C VAL A 118 -3.44 -26.94 3.61
N ASP A 119 -2.69 -27.75 4.35
CA ASP A 119 -2.34 -27.46 5.74
C ASP A 119 -0.91 -26.89 5.85
N THR A 120 -0.57 -26.37 7.01
CA THR A 120 0.72 -25.72 7.29
C THR A 120 1.95 -26.54 6.87
N PRO A 121 2.05 -27.85 7.12
CA PRO A 121 3.19 -28.65 6.67
C PRO A 121 3.35 -28.72 5.13
N GLU A 122 2.22 -28.69 4.41
CA GLU A 122 2.24 -28.69 2.94
C GLU A 122 2.63 -27.32 2.40
N ILE A 123 2.09 -26.25 3.00
CA ILE A 123 2.47 -24.87 2.67
C ILE A 123 3.98 -24.68 2.88
N GLN A 124 4.52 -25.15 4.00
CA GLN A 124 5.95 -25.08 4.28
C GLN A 124 6.78 -25.75 3.18
N LYS A 125 6.45 -26.97 2.79
CA LYS A 125 7.15 -27.68 1.70
C LYS A 125 7.09 -26.94 0.37
N ILE A 126 5.92 -26.36 0.04
CA ILE A 126 5.73 -25.58 -1.20
C ILE A 126 6.59 -24.32 -1.16
N THR A 127 6.58 -23.58 -0.05
CA THR A 127 7.36 -22.35 0.09
C THR A 127 8.86 -22.60 0.11
N GLU A 128 9.32 -23.67 0.77
CA GLU A 128 10.70 -24.13 0.73
C GLU A 128 11.13 -24.51 -0.71
N PHE A 129 10.28 -25.25 -1.44
CA PHE A 129 10.54 -25.59 -2.82
C PHE A 129 10.63 -24.33 -3.73
N ILE A 130 9.71 -23.38 -3.58
CA ILE A 130 9.75 -22.10 -4.32
C ILE A 130 11.02 -21.33 -3.97
N GLY A 131 11.36 -21.21 -2.68
CA GLY A 131 12.52 -20.48 -2.20
C GLY A 131 13.85 -21.09 -2.59
N SER A 132 13.90 -22.41 -2.86
CA SER A 132 15.11 -23.12 -3.33
C SER A 132 15.41 -22.89 -4.81
N GLN A 133 14.47 -22.33 -5.57
CA GLN A 133 14.66 -22.09 -7.00
C GLN A 133 15.47 -20.80 -7.23
N LYS A 134 16.11 -20.74 -8.42
CA LYS A 134 16.84 -19.54 -8.83
C LYS A 134 15.87 -18.37 -9.01
N ALA A 135 16.09 -17.30 -8.28
CA ALA A 135 15.32 -16.07 -8.34
C ALA A 135 16.22 -14.84 -8.63
N TYR A 136 15.64 -13.66 -8.66
CA TYR A 136 16.38 -12.40 -8.68
C TYR A 136 17.13 -12.22 -7.35
N ALA A 137 18.23 -11.45 -7.38
CA ALA A 137 19.05 -11.19 -6.19
C ALA A 137 18.30 -10.39 -5.10
N SER A 138 17.35 -9.57 -5.50
CA SER A 138 16.51 -8.77 -4.61
C SER A 138 15.08 -8.68 -5.13
N ALA A 139 14.15 -8.29 -4.27
CA ALA A 139 12.80 -7.92 -4.68
C ALA A 139 12.85 -6.70 -5.63
N TYR A 140 11.88 -6.61 -6.55
CA TYR A 140 11.72 -5.44 -7.40
C TYR A 140 11.28 -4.25 -6.53
N GLU A 141 12.07 -3.18 -6.56
CA GLU A 141 11.72 -1.95 -5.88
C GLU A 141 10.68 -1.20 -6.71
N LEU A 142 9.51 -0.97 -6.11
CA LEU A 142 8.46 -0.18 -6.75
C LEU A 142 8.83 1.31 -6.67
N PRO A 143 8.51 2.10 -7.72
CA PRO A 143 8.67 3.54 -7.65
C PRO A 143 7.86 4.12 -6.48
N GLU A 144 8.42 5.10 -5.79
CA GLU A 144 7.65 5.84 -4.79
C GLU A 144 6.49 6.59 -5.47
N TYR A 145 5.30 6.51 -4.86
CA TYR A 145 4.15 7.26 -5.33
C TYR A 145 4.31 8.73 -4.93
N ILE A 146 4.61 9.58 -5.88
CA ILE A 146 4.51 11.03 -5.74
C ILE A 146 3.05 11.36 -6.04
N GLY A 147 2.26 11.71 -5.01
CA GLY A 147 0.85 12.04 -5.18
C GLY A 147 0.66 13.13 -6.25
N GLU A 148 -0.39 13.03 -7.05
CA GLU A 148 -0.73 14.00 -8.12
C GLU A 148 -0.95 15.44 -7.59
N GLU A 149 -1.02 15.63 -6.26
CA GLU A 149 -1.11 16.93 -5.62
C GLU A 149 0.26 17.62 -5.39
N GLY A 150 1.38 16.97 -5.75
CA GLY A 150 2.74 17.49 -5.63
C GLY A 150 3.21 18.38 -6.81
N GLY A 151 2.33 18.79 -7.70
CA GLY A 151 2.64 19.67 -8.84
C GLY A 151 2.48 21.17 -8.56
N SER A 152 2.24 21.58 -7.32
CA SER A 152 2.39 22.99 -6.92
C SER A 152 3.82 23.18 -6.42
N SER A 153 4.55 24.09 -7.06
CA SER A 153 5.75 24.70 -6.50
C SER A 153 5.50 24.92 -5.00
N VAL A 154 6.22 24.16 -4.14
CA VAL A 154 6.18 24.42 -2.71
C VAL A 154 6.69 25.82 -2.55
N ASP A 155 5.76 26.76 -2.40
CA ASP A 155 6.09 28.12 -2.05
C ASP A 155 6.86 28.03 -0.72
N ASN A 156 8.09 28.53 -0.72
CA ASN A 156 9.00 28.47 0.42
C ASN A 156 8.55 29.45 1.53
N ASN A 157 7.24 29.65 1.61
CA ASN A 157 6.62 30.57 2.55
C ASN A 157 6.68 29.93 3.95
N ILE A 158 7.45 30.57 4.83
CA ILE A 158 7.65 30.12 6.22
C ILE A 158 6.29 29.99 6.95
N GLU A 159 5.28 30.80 6.55
CA GLU A 159 3.94 30.81 7.14
C GLU A 159 3.11 29.56 6.81
N ASP A 160 3.40 28.83 5.72
CA ASP A 160 2.67 27.63 5.29
C ASP A 160 3.32 26.31 5.73
N ARG A 161 4.37 26.36 6.57
CA ARG A 161 5.05 25.17 7.07
C ARG A 161 4.15 24.36 8.02
N ASP A 162 4.22 23.05 7.90
CA ASP A 162 3.53 22.15 8.83
C ASP A 162 3.99 22.42 10.28
N VAL A 163 3.05 22.40 11.21
CA VAL A 163 3.34 22.62 12.64
C VAL A 163 4.39 21.68 13.21
N LEU A 164 4.58 20.51 12.59
CA LEU A 164 5.59 19.53 12.96
C LEU A 164 6.89 19.65 12.16
N PHE A 165 7.06 20.71 11.36
CA PHE A 165 8.26 20.90 10.53
C PHE A 165 9.56 20.87 11.33
N LYS A 166 9.61 21.58 12.46
CA LYS A 166 10.79 21.60 13.33
C LYS A 166 11.08 20.23 13.94
N ASP A 167 10.08 19.57 14.48
CA ASP A 167 10.24 18.25 15.10
C ASP A 167 10.69 17.21 14.06
N ALA A 168 10.16 17.31 12.85
CA ALA A 168 10.57 16.46 11.73
C ALA A 168 12.02 16.72 11.30
N ALA A 169 12.44 17.99 11.22
CA ALA A 169 13.82 18.34 10.95
C ALA A 169 14.78 17.75 11.97
N GLU A 170 14.43 17.83 13.26
CA GLU A 170 15.24 17.24 14.35
C GLU A 170 15.35 15.72 14.17
N VAL A 171 14.25 15.01 13.88
CA VAL A 171 14.24 13.56 13.64
C VAL A 171 15.14 13.17 12.47
N ILE A 172 15.07 13.91 11.36
CA ILE A 172 15.87 13.69 10.15
C ILE A 172 17.35 13.93 10.41
N VAL A 173 17.70 15.04 11.07
CA VAL A 173 19.10 15.37 11.39
C VAL A 173 19.71 14.38 12.38
N ILE A 174 18.98 13.95 13.41
CA ILE A 174 19.46 12.93 14.34
C ILE A 174 19.70 11.59 13.63
N ALA A 175 18.80 11.19 12.74
CA ALA A 175 18.90 9.92 12.04
C ALA A 175 19.87 9.97 10.84
N GLN A 176 20.25 11.16 10.38
CA GLN A 176 21.01 11.38 9.14
C GLN A 176 20.42 10.63 7.93
N GLN A 177 19.07 10.64 7.86
CA GLN A 177 18.33 9.93 6.83
C GLN A 177 17.08 10.72 6.44
N GLY A 178 17.06 11.32 5.26
CA GLY A 178 15.97 12.13 4.72
C GLY A 178 14.91 11.25 4.05
N SER A 179 14.05 10.55 4.84
CA SER A 179 13.01 9.72 4.25
C SER A 179 11.63 9.92 4.89
N ALA A 180 10.59 9.98 4.06
CA ALA A 180 9.20 10.06 4.52
C ALA A 180 8.81 8.86 5.39
N SER A 181 9.31 7.67 5.09
CA SER A 181 9.06 6.45 5.86
C SER A 181 9.65 6.51 7.29
N LEU A 182 10.76 7.23 7.48
CA LEU A 182 11.31 7.51 8.80
C LEU A 182 10.37 8.39 9.61
N LEU A 183 9.86 9.48 9.00
CA LEU A 183 8.92 10.39 9.65
C LEU A 183 7.60 9.70 9.99
N GLN A 184 7.05 8.89 9.10
CA GLN A 184 5.86 8.08 9.37
C GLN A 184 6.03 7.22 10.63
N ARG A 185 7.13 6.47 10.69
CA ARG A 185 7.41 5.53 11.79
C ARG A 185 7.70 6.24 13.11
N LYS A 186 8.49 7.31 13.08
CA LYS A 186 8.93 8.02 14.30
C LYS A 186 7.89 8.96 14.86
N MET A 187 7.13 9.63 13.98
CA MET A 187 6.17 10.66 14.37
C MET A 187 4.71 10.20 14.22
N LYS A 188 4.48 8.94 13.79
CA LYS A 188 3.14 8.34 13.57
C LYS A 188 2.29 9.17 12.59
N LEU A 189 2.90 9.67 11.52
CA LEU A 189 2.25 10.48 10.49
C LEU A 189 1.67 9.61 9.38
N GLY A 190 0.60 10.08 8.75
CA GLY A 190 0.14 9.53 7.48
C GLY A 190 1.15 9.81 6.35
N TYR A 191 1.13 8.95 5.31
CA TYR A 191 2.09 9.01 4.20
C TYR A 191 2.14 10.39 3.53
N ASN A 192 0.99 10.96 3.18
CA ASN A 192 0.90 12.24 2.49
C ASN A 192 1.44 13.42 3.33
N ARG A 193 1.20 13.40 4.65
CA ARG A 193 1.72 14.44 5.54
C ARG A 193 3.23 14.32 5.71
N ALA A 194 3.76 13.11 5.85
CA ALA A 194 5.20 12.87 5.93
C ALA A 194 5.91 13.27 4.63
N GLY A 195 5.30 12.99 3.47
CA GLY A 195 5.78 13.44 2.16
C GLY A 195 5.86 14.95 2.07
N ARG A 196 4.78 15.68 2.39
CA ARG A 196 4.78 17.15 2.38
C ARG A 196 5.83 17.75 3.29
N ILE A 197 6.01 17.20 4.49
CA ILE A 197 7.03 17.70 5.42
C ILE A 197 8.43 17.49 4.86
N ILE A 198 8.72 16.34 4.25
CA ILE A 198 10.04 16.08 3.65
C ILE A 198 10.31 17.02 2.46
N ASP A 199 9.29 17.37 1.68
CA ASP A 199 9.39 18.33 0.59
C ASP A 199 9.61 19.77 1.11
N GLN A 200 8.98 20.13 2.23
CA GLN A 200 9.25 21.39 2.92
C GLN A 200 10.67 21.45 3.48
N LEU A 201 11.20 20.33 3.98
CA LEU A 201 12.60 20.22 4.45
C LEU A 201 13.59 20.35 3.29
N GLU A 202 13.26 19.85 2.09
CA GLU A 202 14.05 20.07 0.88
C GLU A 202 14.03 21.53 0.45
N ALA A 203 12.84 22.13 0.36
CA ALA A 203 12.67 23.53 -0.01
C ALA A 203 13.41 24.48 0.96
N ALA A 204 13.50 24.11 2.24
CA ALA A 204 14.29 24.81 3.23
C ALA A 204 15.80 24.50 3.17
N GLY A 205 16.25 23.54 2.36
CA GLY A 205 17.67 23.18 2.25
C GLY A 205 18.22 22.35 3.43
N ILE A 206 17.34 21.70 4.19
CA ILE A 206 17.72 20.80 5.28
C ILE A 206 18.08 19.41 4.75
N VAL A 207 17.36 18.97 3.70
CA VAL A 207 17.65 17.74 2.96
C VAL A 207 17.91 18.04 1.49
N GLY A 208 18.64 17.16 0.83
CA GLY A 208 18.94 17.24 -0.60
C GLY A 208 17.72 16.88 -1.47
N PRO A 209 17.87 17.03 -2.80
CA PRO A 209 16.80 16.74 -3.75
C PRO A 209 16.40 15.28 -3.76
N PHE A 210 15.18 15.02 -4.22
CA PHE A 210 14.66 13.68 -4.37
C PHE A 210 15.45 12.89 -5.44
N GLU A 211 16.03 11.75 -5.05
CA GLU A 211 16.79 10.83 -5.90
C GLU A 211 16.11 9.46 -6.08
N GLY A 212 14.80 9.45 -6.32
CA GLY A 212 14.06 8.20 -6.52
C GLY A 212 13.82 7.42 -5.23
N SER A 213 14.17 6.13 -5.20
CA SER A 213 13.91 5.24 -4.06
C SER A 213 14.90 5.39 -2.89
N ARG A 214 15.96 6.20 -3.03
CA ARG A 214 16.93 6.42 -1.96
C ARG A 214 16.44 7.49 -0.99
N ALA A 215 16.81 7.33 0.29
CA ALA A 215 16.64 8.40 1.25
C ALA A 215 17.43 9.63 0.81
N ARG A 216 16.84 10.82 0.91
CA ARG A 216 17.51 12.09 0.57
C ARG A 216 18.70 12.31 1.50
N ASP A 217 19.76 12.88 1.00
CA ASP A 217 20.91 13.25 1.81
C ASP A 217 20.55 14.35 2.80
N VAL A 218 21.06 14.28 4.02
CA VAL A 218 20.85 15.31 5.03
C VAL A 218 21.98 16.32 4.94
N LEU A 219 21.64 17.58 4.67
CA LEU A 219 22.61 18.65 4.42
C LEU A 219 23.11 19.30 5.71
N ILE A 220 22.43 19.07 6.82
CA ILE A 220 22.78 19.60 8.15
C ILE A 220 23.33 18.47 9.01
N SER A 221 24.52 18.68 9.57
CA SER A 221 25.28 17.63 10.26
C SER A 221 24.80 17.32 11.67
N ASP A 222 24.24 18.30 12.39
CA ASP A 222 23.89 18.18 13.80
C ASP A 222 22.78 19.16 14.24
N LEU A 223 22.26 18.93 15.44
CA LEU A 223 21.15 19.74 15.99
C LEU A 223 21.54 21.19 16.28
N ALA A 224 22.80 21.46 16.59
CA ALA A 224 23.24 22.83 16.87
C ALA A 224 23.22 23.66 15.57
N SER A 225 23.71 23.07 14.50
CA SER A 225 23.65 23.66 13.15
C SER A 225 22.21 23.84 12.67
N LEU A 226 21.31 22.88 12.95
CA LEU A 226 19.89 23.00 12.64
C LEU A 226 19.24 24.17 13.37
N ASN A 227 19.48 24.31 14.67
CA ASN A 227 18.91 25.41 15.45
C ASN A 227 19.41 26.78 14.96
N ALA A 228 20.71 26.91 14.70
CA ALA A 228 21.29 28.13 14.13
C ALA A 228 20.66 28.46 12.76
N PHE A 229 20.44 27.47 11.91
CA PHE A 229 19.78 27.61 10.62
C PHE A 229 18.33 28.11 10.77
N LEU A 230 17.52 27.47 11.62
CA LEU A 230 16.13 27.85 11.86
C LEU A 230 15.99 29.24 12.51
N GLU A 231 16.96 29.68 13.33
CA GLU A 231 16.99 31.03 13.87
C GLU A 231 17.34 32.08 12.81
N SER A 232 18.25 31.76 11.90
CA SER A 232 18.58 32.66 10.79
C SER A 232 17.44 32.93 9.82
N GLU A 233 16.61 31.88 9.56
CA GLU A 233 15.42 32.02 8.69
C GLU A 233 14.32 32.89 9.30
N LYS A 234 14.20 32.97 10.63
CA LYS A 234 13.21 33.83 11.30
C LYS A 234 13.53 35.33 11.24
N ASN A 235 14.77 35.67 10.88
CA ASN A 235 15.26 37.05 10.85
C ASN A 235 15.30 37.63 9.43
N ILE A 236 14.80 36.92 8.43
CA ILE A 236 14.63 37.35 7.04
C ILE A 236 13.15 37.63 6.77
#